data_5ca88c679706d269abd9c4cff734d5bd
#
_entry.id   5ca88c679706d269abd9c4cff734d5bd
#
_cell.length_a   1.000
_cell.length_b   1.000
_cell.length_c   1.000
_cell.angle_alpha   90.00
_cell.angle_beta   90.00
_cell.angle_gamma   90.00
#
_symmetry.space_group_name_H-M   'P 1'
#
loop_
_entity.id
_entity.type
_entity.pdbx_description
1 polymer ?
#
loop_
_entity_poly.entity_id
_entity_poly.type
_entity_poly.pdbx_seq_one_letter_code
_entity_poly.pdbx_strand_id
1 'polypeptide(L)'
;MKKRKKIIWITITLAAVLIAVVLFIRDRSPEIVLATEKPQAGSIANTVTATGTVQPVDTVAVGTQVSGTISKVYVDFNSKVKKGQLLAELDKTILNAQVQQIVSSIQQAQSQLTYQQSNFDRQSQLYNAGAISKADLETAQNGFKVAQAGLRSVQSQLQAAQKNLSLASIYSPIDGTVLSRNVSEGQTVASSFNTPTLFSIAKDLAQMQVGAAVDEADIGNVKTGQRVSFTVDAFPDDVFEGKLLEVRLQPTVSANVVTYTTIINAPNQQLKLKPGMTANITIYTKEENNALLISARATKFKPDSTIMRKYKIIDERKKPKGQQTASAPGTNTDPEKTNGKMSRDSLAIDSSKIKRASVWILNGNTLTRRFIRTGLEDGTQVQVLSGLTPNDEIVDGVQQAGVKANSNNNQRSPFMPQRRSGQGNNRPTGSGQGGGNRPG
;
A
#
# COMPACT_ATOMS: atom_id res chain seq x y z
N MET A 1 -57.64 -25.52 -71.46
CA MET A 1 -56.91 -24.28 -71.43
C MET A 1 -57.17 -23.36 -70.18
N LYS A 2 -58.34 -23.44 -69.54
CA LYS A 2 -58.70 -22.58 -68.39
C LYS A 2 -57.97 -22.87 -67.09
N LYS A 3 -57.45 -24.08 -66.80
CA LYS A 3 -56.73 -24.43 -65.58
C LYS A 3 -55.27 -23.88 -65.54
N ARG A 4 -54.59 -23.84 -66.72
CA ARG A 4 -53.22 -23.32 -66.79
C ARG A 4 -53.16 -21.79 -66.57
N LYS A 5 -54.14 -21.02 -67.02
CA LYS A 5 -54.21 -19.57 -66.76
C LYS A 5 -54.45 -19.25 -65.30
N LYS A 6 -55.19 -20.05 -64.51
CA LYS A 6 -55.37 -19.83 -63.07
C LYS A 6 -54.10 -20.10 -62.29
N ILE A 7 -53.30 -21.09 -62.69
CA ILE A 7 -52.04 -21.39 -62.01
C ILE A 7 -51.05 -20.25 -62.22
N ILE A 8 -50.92 -19.67 -63.43
CA ILE A 8 -50.05 -18.52 -63.72
C ILE A 8 -50.43 -17.26 -62.92
N TRP A 9 -51.75 -17.01 -62.77
CA TRP A 9 -52.23 -15.90 -61.94
C TRP A 9 -51.87 -16.07 -60.43
N ILE A 10 -51.98 -17.30 -59.91
CA ILE A 10 -51.65 -17.62 -58.52
C ILE A 10 -50.12 -17.46 -58.28
N THR A 11 -49.26 -17.85 -59.21
CA THR A 11 -47.82 -17.68 -59.08
C THR A 11 -47.37 -16.21 -59.14
N ILE A 12 -48.03 -15.40 -59.99
CA ILE A 12 -47.77 -13.96 -60.09
C ILE A 12 -48.20 -13.23 -58.80
N THR A 13 -49.36 -13.58 -58.24
CA THR A 13 -49.81 -12.98 -56.94
C THR A 13 -48.94 -13.41 -55.79
N LEU A 14 -48.50 -14.68 -55.74
CA LEU A 14 -47.56 -15.15 -54.72
C LEU A 14 -46.18 -14.46 -54.80
N ALA A 15 -45.69 -14.27 -56.05
CA ALA A 15 -44.44 -13.51 -56.26
C ALA A 15 -44.58 -12.04 -55.89
N ALA A 16 -45.71 -11.40 -56.21
CA ALA A 16 -45.97 -10.01 -55.81
C ALA A 16 -46.06 -9.84 -54.28
N VAL A 17 -46.66 -10.78 -53.55
CA VAL A 17 -46.74 -10.81 -52.09
C VAL A 17 -45.36 -11.05 -51.50
N LEU A 18 -44.57 -11.96 -52.10
CA LEU A 18 -43.20 -12.19 -51.63
C LEU A 18 -42.31 -10.95 -51.81
N ILE A 19 -42.42 -10.25 -52.93
CA ILE A 19 -41.71 -8.99 -53.17
C ILE A 19 -42.18 -7.91 -52.22
N ALA A 20 -43.47 -7.77 -51.96
CA ALA A 20 -44.02 -6.81 -50.98
C ALA A 20 -43.54 -7.12 -49.55
N VAL A 21 -43.48 -8.40 -49.15
CA VAL A 21 -42.95 -8.83 -47.84
C VAL A 21 -41.45 -8.52 -47.74
N VAL A 22 -40.67 -8.79 -48.81
CA VAL A 22 -39.22 -8.47 -48.84
C VAL A 22 -38.96 -6.96 -48.78
N LEU A 23 -39.78 -6.14 -49.47
CA LEU A 23 -39.70 -4.69 -49.39
C LEU A 23 -40.10 -4.17 -48.01
N PHE A 24 -41.11 -4.74 -47.35
CA PHE A 24 -41.56 -4.34 -46.02
C PHE A 24 -40.58 -4.74 -44.91
N ILE A 25 -39.84 -5.86 -45.08
CA ILE A 25 -38.77 -6.27 -44.15
C ILE A 25 -37.52 -5.43 -44.37
N ARG A 26 -37.22 -5.01 -45.60
CA ARG A 26 -36.07 -4.22 -45.94
C ARG A 26 -36.12 -2.77 -45.43
N ASP A 27 -37.30 -2.22 -45.22
CA ASP A 27 -37.52 -0.86 -44.71
C ASP A 27 -37.47 -0.75 -43.17
N ARG A 28 -37.32 -1.86 -42.44
CA ARG A 28 -37.10 -1.84 -41.00
C ARG A 28 -35.62 -1.75 -40.65
N SER A 29 -34.92 -0.72 -41.12
CA SER A 29 -33.63 -0.35 -40.55
C SER A 29 -33.89 0.11 -39.12
N PRO A 30 -33.24 -0.50 -38.11
CA PRO A 30 -33.40 -0.05 -36.70
C PRO A 30 -33.07 1.43 -36.61
N GLU A 31 -33.98 2.19 -36.02
CA GLU A 31 -33.76 3.61 -35.83
C GLU A 31 -32.58 3.82 -34.89
N ILE A 32 -31.44 4.27 -35.45
CA ILE A 32 -30.24 4.57 -34.71
C ILE A 32 -30.45 5.92 -34.04
N VAL A 33 -30.46 5.96 -32.72
CA VAL A 33 -30.45 7.18 -31.89
C VAL A 33 -29.07 7.30 -31.26
N LEU A 34 -28.48 8.48 -31.32
CA LEU A 34 -27.21 8.75 -30.66
C LEU A 34 -27.46 8.94 -29.17
N ALA A 35 -26.67 8.29 -28.35
CA ALA A 35 -26.61 8.57 -26.93
C ALA A 35 -25.77 9.86 -26.73
N THR A 36 -26.34 10.83 -26.04
CA THR A 36 -25.68 12.11 -25.78
C THR A 36 -25.57 12.36 -24.29
N GLU A 37 -24.50 13.00 -23.91
CA GLU A 37 -24.17 13.40 -22.54
C GLU A 37 -23.83 14.90 -22.53
N LYS A 38 -24.17 15.60 -21.46
CA LYS A 38 -23.72 17.00 -21.22
C LYS A 38 -22.53 17.00 -20.30
N PRO A 39 -21.52 17.88 -20.57
CA PRO A 39 -20.41 18.04 -19.64
C PRO A 39 -20.91 18.42 -18.25
N GLN A 40 -20.40 17.75 -17.23
CA GLN A 40 -20.75 17.97 -15.83
C GLN A 40 -19.56 18.51 -15.06
N ALA A 41 -19.79 19.43 -14.14
CA ALA A 41 -18.76 19.84 -13.19
C ALA A 41 -18.63 18.77 -12.10
N GLY A 42 -17.41 18.31 -11.86
CA GLY A 42 -17.14 17.26 -10.89
C GLY A 42 -15.67 17.26 -10.44
N SER A 43 -15.31 16.32 -9.60
CA SER A 43 -13.93 16.05 -9.21
C SER A 43 -13.38 14.86 -9.98
N ILE A 44 -12.13 14.94 -10.40
CA ILE A 44 -11.41 13.86 -11.05
C ILE A 44 -10.06 13.69 -10.38
N ALA A 45 -9.65 12.45 -10.17
CA ALA A 45 -8.38 12.14 -9.56
C ALA A 45 -7.68 10.99 -10.30
N ASN A 46 -6.37 11.12 -10.45
CA ASN A 46 -5.54 9.98 -10.82
C ASN A 46 -5.12 9.27 -9.54
N THR A 47 -5.37 7.97 -9.48
CA THR A 47 -5.08 7.16 -8.32
C THR A 47 -4.09 6.06 -8.64
N VAL A 48 -3.30 5.70 -7.65
CA VAL A 48 -2.46 4.49 -7.62
C VAL A 48 -3.00 3.60 -6.52
N THR A 49 -3.28 2.34 -6.85
CA THR A 49 -3.73 1.35 -5.88
C THR A 49 -2.56 0.48 -5.42
N ALA A 50 -2.55 0.16 -4.13
CA ALA A 50 -1.54 -0.70 -3.53
C ALA A 50 -2.16 -1.53 -2.40
N THR A 51 -1.52 -2.62 -2.04
CA THR A 51 -1.85 -3.37 -0.83
C THR A 51 -0.75 -3.18 0.20
N GLY A 52 -1.10 -3.30 1.47
CA GLY A 52 -0.13 -3.13 2.54
C GLY A 52 -0.57 -3.73 3.86
N THR A 53 0.25 -3.54 4.88
CA THR A 53 -0.02 -4.01 6.23
C THR A 53 -0.01 -2.87 7.23
N VAL A 54 -0.96 -2.92 8.14
CA VAL A 54 -1.05 -1.98 9.27
C VAL A 54 -0.02 -2.38 10.32
N GLN A 55 0.79 -1.43 10.78
CA GLN A 55 1.82 -1.66 11.79
C GLN A 55 1.93 -0.45 12.72
N PRO A 56 2.36 -0.63 13.98
CA PRO A 56 2.67 0.49 14.86
C PRO A 56 3.82 1.33 14.32
N VAL A 57 3.84 2.61 14.63
CA VAL A 57 4.95 3.50 14.22
C VAL A 57 6.24 3.07 14.90
N ASP A 58 6.21 2.86 16.23
CA ASP A 58 7.36 2.48 17.04
C ASP A 58 7.15 1.08 17.64
N THR A 59 8.03 0.14 17.30
CA THR A 59 8.06 -1.21 17.87
C THR A 59 9.46 -1.55 18.30
N VAL A 60 9.62 -2.07 19.52
CA VAL A 60 10.90 -2.51 20.06
C VAL A 60 10.87 -4.01 20.31
N ALA A 61 11.84 -4.71 19.71
CA ALA A 61 12.12 -6.11 19.99
C ALA A 61 12.98 -6.23 21.24
N VAL A 62 12.49 -6.93 22.26
CA VAL A 62 13.22 -7.21 23.50
C VAL A 62 13.73 -8.64 23.48
N GLY A 63 15.03 -8.79 23.61
CA GLY A 63 15.69 -10.10 23.63
C GLY A 63 16.55 -10.28 24.89
N THR A 64 17.29 -11.36 24.99
CA THR A 64 18.25 -11.63 26.06
C THR A 64 19.69 -11.52 25.55
N GLN A 65 20.57 -11.00 26.40
CA GLN A 65 22.01 -10.92 26.13
C GLN A 65 22.80 -12.05 26.82
N VAL A 66 22.14 -12.84 27.66
CA VAL A 66 22.72 -14.00 28.34
C VAL A 66 21.91 -15.23 28.02
N SER A 67 22.59 -16.38 27.92
CA SER A 67 21.97 -17.67 27.70
C SER A 67 21.50 -18.28 29.02
N GLY A 68 20.39 -18.96 29.00
CA GLY A 68 19.84 -19.62 30.20
C GLY A 68 18.44 -20.16 29.97
N THR A 69 17.86 -20.78 30.98
CA THR A 69 16.48 -21.24 30.96
C THR A 69 15.58 -20.17 31.56
N ILE A 70 14.44 -19.91 30.94
CA ILE A 70 13.43 -18.97 31.46
C ILE A 70 12.82 -19.57 32.73
N SER A 71 13.04 -18.92 33.85
CA SER A 71 12.48 -19.32 35.14
C SER A 71 11.03 -18.88 35.28
N LYS A 72 10.73 -17.61 34.91
CA LYS A 72 9.41 -17.05 35.04
C LYS A 72 9.12 -15.97 34.01
N VAL A 73 7.85 -15.89 33.58
CA VAL A 73 7.32 -14.86 32.69
C VAL A 73 6.24 -14.07 33.44
N TYR A 74 6.35 -12.73 33.48
CA TYR A 74 5.47 -11.86 34.28
C TYR A 74 4.42 -11.14 33.45
N VAL A 75 4.53 -11.17 32.11
CA VAL A 75 3.64 -10.47 31.19
C VAL A 75 3.20 -11.40 30.06
N ASP A 76 2.03 -11.15 29.52
CA ASP A 76 1.47 -11.92 28.41
C ASP A 76 1.06 -11.00 27.26
N PHE A 77 0.53 -11.57 26.18
CA PHE A 77 0.00 -10.83 25.04
C PHE A 77 -0.96 -9.73 25.49
N ASN A 78 -0.91 -8.59 24.81
CA ASN A 78 -1.74 -7.40 25.07
C ASN A 78 -1.55 -6.76 26.44
N SER A 79 -0.60 -7.20 27.26
CA SER A 79 -0.28 -6.58 28.56
C SER A 79 0.31 -5.19 28.34
N LYS A 80 -0.19 -4.22 29.09
CA LYS A 80 0.42 -2.88 29.17
C LYS A 80 1.63 -2.93 30.10
N VAL A 81 2.76 -2.42 29.62
CA VAL A 81 4.02 -2.42 30.37
C VAL A 81 4.60 -1.01 30.44
N LYS A 82 5.34 -0.76 31.54
CA LYS A 82 6.06 0.49 31.75
C LYS A 82 7.56 0.28 31.52
N LYS A 83 8.25 1.32 31.14
CA LYS A 83 9.71 1.31 31.05
C LYS A 83 10.32 0.88 32.39
N GLY A 84 11.24 -0.10 32.35
CA GLY A 84 11.84 -0.69 33.53
C GLY A 84 10.99 -1.73 34.26
N GLN A 85 9.81 -2.10 33.73
CA GLN A 85 9.01 -3.19 34.27
C GLN A 85 9.64 -4.55 33.91
N LEU A 86 9.70 -5.48 34.86
CA LEU A 86 10.19 -6.83 34.67
C LEU A 86 9.22 -7.61 33.78
N LEU A 87 9.75 -8.19 32.69
CA LEU A 87 8.97 -8.99 31.72
C LEU A 87 9.16 -10.48 31.92
N ALA A 88 10.41 -10.91 32.09
CA ALA A 88 10.79 -12.29 32.32
C ALA A 88 12.11 -12.38 33.08
N GLU A 89 12.36 -13.55 33.63
CA GLU A 89 13.56 -13.83 34.41
C GLU A 89 14.15 -15.18 34.00
N LEU A 90 15.46 -15.19 33.76
CA LEU A 90 16.19 -16.42 33.57
C LEU A 90 16.56 -17.05 34.91
N ASP A 91 16.86 -18.32 34.90
CA ASP A 91 17.45 -19.00 36.06
C ASP A 91 18.80 -18.38 36.40
N LYS A 92 18.88 -17.83 37.60
CA LYS A 92 20.05 -17.12 38.13
C LYS A 92 21.00 -18.00 38.95
N THR A 93 20.67 -19.28 39.11
CA THR A 93 21.39 -20.20 40.03
C THR A 93 22.87 -20.22 39.71
N ILE A 94 23.23 -20.46 38.44
CA ILE A 94 24.64 -20.50 37.98
C ILE A 94 25.31 -19.14 38.08
N LEU A 95 24.61 -18.07 37.67
CA LEU A 95 25.16 -16.71 37.70
C LEU A 95 25.40 -16.22 39.14
N ASN A 96 24.49 -16.55 40.08
CA ASN A 96 24.69 -16.28 41.50
C ASN A 96 25.88 -17.05 42.07
N ALA A 97 26.03 -18.33 41.74
CA ALA A 97 27.19 -19.12 42.15
C ALA A 97 28.52 -18.51 41.65
N GLN A 98 28.54 -18.04 40.41
CA GLN A 98 29.73 -17.36 39.83
C GLN A 98 30.04 -16.05 40.55
N VAL A 99 29.04 -15.21 40.85
CA VAL A 99 29.23 -13.99 41.62
C VAL A 99 29.79 -14.34 43.00
N GLN A 100 29.24 -15.36 43.70
CA GLN A 100 29.72 -15.76 45.01
C GLN A 100 31.17 -16.26 45.00
N GLN A 101 31.56 -17.05 43.94
CA GLN A 101 32.94 -17.47 43.76
C GLN A 101 33.90 -16.29 43.64
N ILE A 102 33.55 -15.28 42.86
CA ILE A 102 34.37 -14.07 42.68
C ILE A 102 34.43 -13.26 43.98
N VAL A 103 33.34 -13.16 44.75
CA VAL A 103 33.31 -12.53 46.06
C VAL A 103 34.32 -13.20 47.01
N SER A 104 34.40 -14.54 47.00
CA SER A 104 35.42 -15.28 47.78
C SER A 104 36.84 -14.98 47.31
N SER A 105 37.05 -14.81 45.98
CA SER A 105 38.34 -14.43 45.42
C SER A 105 38.75 -12.99 45.79
N ILE A 106 37.80 -12.07 45.92
CA ILE A 106 38.07 -10.71 46.45
C ILE A 106 38.52 -10.80 47.89
N GLN A 107 37.90 -11.60 48.73
CA GLN A 107 38.31 -11.75 50.12
C GLN A 107 39.74 -12.27 50.25
N GLN A 108 40.12 -13.26 49.39
CA GLN A 108 41.50 -13.75 49.30
C GLN A 108 42.48 -12.64 48.88
N ALA A 109 42.15 -11.88 47.79
CA ALA A 109 42.99 -10.80 47.29
C ALA A 109 43.11 -9.65 48.32
N GLN A 110 42.03 -9.37 49.06
CA GLN A 110 42.01 -8.38 50.15
C GLN A 110 42.97 -8.80 51.29
N SER A 111 42.93 -10.08 51.69
CA SER A 111 43.84 -10.63 52.72
C SER A 111 45.32 -10.54 52.29
N GLN A 112 45.59 -10.85 51.01
CA GLN A 112 46.92 -10.70 50.42
C GLN A 112 47.40 -9.24 50.40
N LEU A 113 46.52 -8.30 50.04
CA LEU A 113 46.83 -6.87 50.08
C LEU A 113 47.14 -6.41 51.50
N THR A 114 46.37 -6.80 52.50
CA THR A 114 46.56 -6.47 53.91
C THR A 114 47.93 -6.99 54.40
N TYR A 115 48.30 -8.24 54.02
CA TYR A 115 49.59 -8.82 54.34
C TYR A 115 50.74 -8.00 53.72
N GLN A 116 50.66 -7.71 52.41
CA GLN A 116 51.70 -6.94 51.71
C GLN A 116 51.80 -5.50 52.21
N GLN A 117 50.65 -4.88 52.54
CA GLN A 117 50.62 -3.55 53.16
C GLN A 117 51.40 -3.56 54.50
N SER A 118 51.09 -4.50 55.40
CA SER A 118 51.78 -4.62 56.68
C SER A 118 53.28 -4.92 56.52
N ASN A 119 53.65 -5.69 55.51
CA ASN A 119 55.02 -5.97 55.19
C ASN A 119 55.77 -4.69 54.69
N PHE A 120 55.17 -3.94 53.77
CA PHE A 120 55.75 -2.66 53.30
C PHE A 120 55.87 -1.64 54.41
N ASP A 121 54.86 -1.49 55.28
CA ASP A 121 54.93 -0.56 56.42
C ASP A 121 56.07 -0.90 57.38
N ARG A 122 56.26 -2.21 57.67
CA ARG A 122 57.39 -2.69 58.50
C ARG A 122 58.72 -2.45 57.81
N GLN A 123 58.88 -2.77 56.52
CA GLN A 123 60.15 -2.52 55.82
C GLN A 123 60.47 -1.02 55.69
N SER A 124 59.45 -0.17 55.55
CA SER A 124 59.58 1.28 55.54
C SER A 124 60.13 1.82 56.87
N GLN A 125 59.63 1.26 58.00
CA GLN A 125 60.18 1.64 59.35
C GLN A 125 61.60 1.17 59.52
N LEU A 126 62.00 -0.04 59.11
CA LEU A 126 63.35 -0.55 59.18
C LEU A 126 64.31 0.21 58.28
N TYR A 127 63.91 0.63 57.10
CA TYR A 127 64.69 1.46 56.20
C TYR A 127 64.94 2.84 56.82
N ASN A 128 63.91 3.46 57.40
CA ASN A 128 64.08 4.77 58.11
C ASN A 128 64.99 4.66 59.32
N ALA A 129 65.10 3.49 59.96
CA ALA A 129 66.04 3.19 61.01
C ALA A 129 67.44 2.79 60.51
N GLY A 130 67.70 2.75 59.21
CA GLY A 130 68.94 2.34 58.58
C GLY A 130 69.25 0.83 58.68
N ALA A 131 68.25 -0.04 58.95
CA ALA A 131 68.43 -1.44 59.21
C ALA A 131 68.33 -2.34 57.96
N ILE A 132 67.86 -1.80 56.80
CA ILE A 132 67.76 -2.54 55.54
C ILE A 132 68.21 -1.71 54.35
N SER A 133 68.41 -2.38 53.18
CA SER A 133 68.84 -1.74 51.95
C SER A 133 67.64 -1.06 51.25
N LYS A 134 67.90 -0.11 50.36
CA LYS A 134 66.89 0.50 49.49
C LYS A 134 66.23 -0.52 48.58
N ALA A 135 66.96 -1.54 48.08
CA ALA A 135 66.45 -2.65 47.24
C ALA A 135 65.38 -3.48 47.96
N ASP A 136 65.55 -3.73 49.29
CA ASP A 136 64.55 -4.46 50.06
C ASP A 136 63.26 -3.67 50.23
N LEU A 137 63.40 -2.31 50.48
CA LEU A 137 62.21 -1.46 50.53
C LEU A 137 61.47 -1.41 49.17
N GLU A 138 62.22 -1.24 48.08
CA GLU A 138 61.64 -1.23 46.73
C GLU A 138 60.93 -2.57 46.40
N THR A 139 61.48 -3.70 46.86
CA THR A 139 60.90 -5.02 46.72
C THR A 139 59.55 -5.13 47.47
N ALA A 140 59.53 -4.64 48.75
CA ALA A 140 58.26 -4.64 49.52
C ALA A 140 57.24 -3.67 48.95
N GLN A 141 57.66 -2.49 48.45
CA GLN A 141 56.78 -1.56 47.76
C GLN A 141 56.17 -2.15 46.48
N ASN A 142 56.97 -2.86 45.67
CA ASN A 142 56.47 -3.57 44.49
C ASN A 142 55.47 -4.66 44.85
N GLY A 143 55.75 -5.47 45.87
CA GLY A 143 54.83 -6.47 46.38
C GLY A 143 53.46 -5.90 46.77
N PHE A 144 53.47 -4.75 47.49
CA PHE A 144 52.26 -4.02 47.82
C PHE A 144 51.49 -3.55 46.57
N LYS A 145 52.20 -2.92 45.60
CA LYS A 145 51.58 -2.45 44.35
C LYS A 145 50.97 -3.59 43.55
N VAL A 146 51.67 -4.73 43.48
CA VAL A 146 51.19 -5.93 42.77
C VAL A 146 49.89 -6.49 43.43
N ALA A 147 49.90 -6.59 44.80
CA ALA A 147 48.72 -7.02 45.52
C ALA A 147 47.51 -6.06 45.33
N GLN A 148 47.79 -4.75 45.33
CA GLN A 148 46.79 -3.75 45.07
C GLN A 148 46.19 -3.86 43.64
N ALA A 149 47.06 -4.06 42.64
CA ALA A 149 46.61 -4.28 41.27
C ALA A 149 45.81 -5.60 41.12
N GLY A 150 46.21 -6.65 41.83
CA GLY A 150 45.50 -7.91 41.90
C GLY A 150 44.05 -7.77 42.43
N LEU A 151 43.92 -7.06 43.56
CA LEU A 151 42.58 -6.77 44.11
C LEU A 151 41.68 -6.01 43.09
N ARG A 152 42.20 -4.96 42.43
CA ARG A 152 41.47 -4.22 41.42
C ARG A 152 41.04 -5.11 40.26
N SER A 153 41.88 -6.03 39.83
CA SER A 153 41.53 -7.00 38.75
C SER A 153 40.34 -7.86 39.13
N VAL A 154 40.34 -8.45 40.36
CA VAL A 154 39.21 -9.28 40.81
C VAL A 154 37.94 -8.45 41.04
N GLN A 155 38.07 -7.19 41.51
CA GLN A 155 36.93 -6.26 41.61
C GLN A 155 36.28 -6.00 40.25
N SER A 156 37.09 -5.80 39.20
CA SER A 156 36.57 -5.66 37.83
C SER A 156 35.84 -6.92 37.32
N GLN A 157 36.35 -8.11 37.68
CA GLN A 157 35.67 -9.37 37.39
C GLN A 157 34.32 -9.48 38.11
N LEU A 158 34.26 -9.03 39.38
CA LEU A 158 32.98 -8.97 40.12
C LEU A 158 31.96 -8.09 39.40
N GLN A 159 32.37 -6.91 38.98
CA GLN A 159 31.51 -5.98 38.27
C GLN A 159 30.96 -6.60 36.96
N ALA A 160 31.80 -7.30 36.20
CA ALA A 160 31.36 -8.03 35.00
C ALA A 160 30.35 -9.15 35.32
N ALA A 161 30.62 -9.96 36.37
CA ALA A 161 29.70 -11.02 36.76
C ALA A 161 28.37 -10.48 37.29
N GLN A 162 28.39 -9.40 38.07
CA GLN A 162 27.17 -8.72 38.51
C GLN A 162 26.38 -8.12 37.35
N LYS A 163 27.06 -7.59 36.32
CA LYS A 163 26.41 -7.15 35.10
C LYS A 163 25.69 -8.30 34.38
N ASN A 164 26.36 -9.43 34.20
CA ASN A 164 25.75 -10.64 33.61
C ASN A 164 24.55 -11.12 34.41
N LEU A 165 24.63 -11.12 35.75
CA LEU A 165 23.52 -11.46 36.62
C LEU A 165 22.35 -10.49 36.44
N SER A 166 22.62 -9.18 36.30
CA SER A 166 21.57 -8.19 36.06
C SER A 166 20.87 -8.38 34.71
N LEU A 167 21.57 -8.88 33.69
CA LEU A 167 21.03 -9.15 32.35
C LEU A 167 20.13 -10.41 32.32
N ALA A 168 20.18 -11.26 33.39
CA ALA A 168 19.26 -12.39 33.54
C ALA A 168 17.83 -11.95 33.89
N SER A 169 17.62 -10.71 34.29
CA SER A 169 16.29 -10.09 34.45
C SER A 169 16.02 -9.22 33.23
N ILE A 170 14.94 -9.53 32.50
CA ILE A 170 14.59 -8.89 31.24
C ILE A 170 13.54 -7.82 31.51
N TYR A 171 13.86 -6.58 31.23
CA TYR A 171 13.01 -5.41 31.48
C TYR A 171 12.54 -4.76 30.17
N SER A 172 11.38 -4.10 30.24
CA SER A 172 10.90 -3.29 29.12
C SER A 172 11.74 -2.03 28.96
N PRO A 173 12.25 -1.73 27.75
CA PRO A 173 13.00 -0.50 27.48
C PRO A 173 12.10 0.73 27.29
N ILE A 174 10.79 0.52 27.03
CA ILE A 174 9.80 1.57 26.75
C ILE A 174 8.48 1.32 27.46
N ASP A 175 7.66 2.36 27.59
CA ASP A 175 6.23 2.21 27.92
C ASP A 175 5.49 1.71 26.66
N GLY A 176 4.51 0.80 26.83
CA GLY A 176 3.80 0.30 25.66
C GLY A 176 2.91 -0.91 25.93
N THR A 177 2.57 -1.60 24.85
CA THR A 177 1.76 -2.82 24.88
C THR A 177 2.53 -3.97 24.24
N VAL A 178 2.54 -5.13 24.88
CA VAL A 178 3.18 -6.36 24.35
C VAL A 178 2.35 -6.88 23.19
N LEU A 179 2.97 -6.92 21.98
CA LEU A 179 2.34 -7.45 20.77
C LEU A 179 2.52 -8.96 20.66
N SER A 180 3.74 -9.44 20.94
CA SER A 180 4.06 -10.85 20.87
C SER A 180 4.98 -11.27 22.00
N ARG A 181 4.80 -12.53 22.44
CA ARG A 181 5.64 -13.25 23.40
C ARG A 181 6.10 -14.54 22.73
N ASN A 182 7.40 -14.61 22.43
CA ASN A 182 8.00 -15.76 21.71
C ASN A 182 8.80 -16.65 22.67
N VAL A 183 8.45 -16.64 23.96
CA VAL A 183 9.15 -17.38 25.00
C VAL A 183 8.18 -17.94 26.01
N SER A 184 8.48 -19.12 26.58
CA SER A 184 7.70 -19.81 27.61
C SER A 184 8.56 -20.15 28.81
N GLU A 185 7.93 -20.31 29.97
CA GLU A 185 8.61 -20.80 31.19
C GLU A 185 9.20 -22.20 30.94
N GLY A 186 10.40 -22.43 31.42
CA GLY A 186 11.16 -23.67 31.18
C GLY A 186 11.90 -23.71 29.84
N GLN A 187 11.68 -22.73 28.93
CA GLN A 187 12.36 -22.69 27.65
C GLN A 187 13.81 -22.23 27.80
N THR A 188 14.74 -22.94 27.18
CA THR A 188 16.16 -22.54 27.11
C THR A 188 16.37 -21.59 25.93
N VAL A 189 16.99 -20.45 26.19
CA VAL A 189 17.37 -19.44 25.19
C VAL A 189 18.87 -19.30 25.13
N ALA A 190 19.42 -19.18 23.91
CA ALA A 190 20.85 -19.02 23.66
C ALA A 190 21.07 -17.70 22.91
N SER A 191 22.00 -16.87 23.41
CA SER A 191 22.33 -15.55 22.86
C SER A 191 23.63 -15.52 22.06
N SER A 192 24.22 -16.68 21.72
CA SER A 192 25.61 -16.79 21.24
C SER A 192 25.83 -16.25 19.83
N PHE A 193 24.86 -16.38 18.90
CA PHE A 193 25.00 -15.96 17.49
C PHE A 193 23.94 -14.94 17.06
N ASN A 194 22.71 -15.14 17.47
CA ASN A 194 21.61 -14.21 17.22
C ASN A 194 20.84 -14.01 18.53
N THR A 195 20.59 -12.77 18.90
CA THR A 195 19.74 -12.47 20.04
C THR A 195 18.29 -12.82 19.68
N PRO A 196 17.68 -13.87 20.28
CA PRO A 196 16.30 -14.19 19.98
C PRO A 196 15.39 -13.10 20.52
N THR A 197 14.40 -12.67 19.72
CA THR A 197 13.35 -11.76 20.17
C THR A 197 12.41 -12.53 21.08
N LEU A 198 12.35 -12.14 22.36
CA LEU A 198 11.46 -12.73 23.35
C LEU A 198 10.12 -12.04 23.40
N PHE A 199 10.12 -10.71 23.35
CA PHE A 199 8.91 -9.88 23.34
C PHE A 199 9.02 -8.82 22.24
N SER A 200 7.89 -8.48 21.62
CA SER A 200 7.73 -7.31 20.76
C SER A 200 6.77 -6.33 21.44
N ILE A 201 7.20 -5.10 21.64
CA ILE A 201 6.44 -4.08 22.38
C ILE A 201 6.19 -2.89 21.46
N ALA A 202 4.92 -2.53 21.26
CA ALA A 202 4.55 -1.29 20.58
C ALA A 202 4.40 -0.17 21.60
N LYS A 203 4.94 1.01 21.28
CA LYS A 203 4.86 2.18 22.15
C LYS A 203 3.44 2.72 22.25
N ASP A 204 2.78 2.89 21.12
CA ASP A 204 1.43 3.43 21.05
C ASP A 204 0.65 2.77 19.90
N LEU A 205 -0.56 2.29 20.19
CA LEU A 205 -1.47 1.72 19.20
C LEU A 205 -2.48 2.73 18.67
N ALA A 206 -2.52 3.95 19.22
CA ALA A 206 -3.34 5.04 18.69
C ALA A 206 -2.71 5.69 17.45
N GLN A 207 -1.39 5.53 17.29
CA GLN A 207 -0.65 5.98 16.11
C GLN A 207 -0.11 4.78 15.35
N MET A 208 -0.77 4.51 14.23
CA MET A 208 -0.40 3.43 13.35
C MET A 208 0.14 3.98 12.03
N GLN A 209 0.78 3.15 11.27
CA GLN A 209 1.19 3.40 9.89
C GLN A 209 0.83 2.21 9.03
N VAL A 210 0.62 2.46 7.74
CA VAL A 210 0.45 1.40 6.75
C VAL A 210 1.68 1.36 5.87
N GLY A 211 2.33 0.21 5.81
CA GLY A 211 3.39 -0.06 4.86
C GLY A 211 2.80 -0.58 3.57
N ALA A 212 2.63 0.30 2.58
CA ALA A 212 2.06 -0.03 1.28
C ALA A 212 3.15 -0.51 0.31
N ALA A 213 2.91 -1.59 -0.41
CA ALA A 213 3.77 -2.06 -1.50
C ALA A 213 3.28 -1.46 -2.82
N VAL A 214 3.95 -0.41 -3.29
CA VAL A 214 3.65 0.26 -4.55
C VAL A 214 4.54 -0.30 -5.65
N ASP A 215 3.94 -0.61 -6.81
CA ASP A 215 4.67 -1.14 -7.98
C ASP A 215 5.67 -0.10 -8.53
N GLU A 216 6.79 -0.58 -9.08
CA GLU A 216 7.81 0.24 -9.72
C GLU A 216 7.24 1.10 -10.86
N ALA A 217 6.25 0.59 -11.59
CA ALA A 217 5.61 1.32 -12.69
C ALA A 217 4.89 2.59 -12.22
N ASP A 218 4.37 2.60 -10.99
CA ASP A 218 3.52 3.66 -10.45
C ASP A 218 4.26 4.60 -9.51
N ILE A 219 5.40 4.16 -8.93
CA ILE A 219 6.12 4.92 -7.89
C ILE A 219 6.57 6.30 -8.34
N GLY A 220 6.83 6.48 -9.66
CA GLY A 220 7.22 7.77 -10.23
C GLY A 220 6.18 8.89 -10.07
N ASN A 221 4.90 8.53 -9.83
CA ASN A 221 3.81 9.47 -9.62
C ASN A 221 3.50 9.69 -8.13
N VAL A 222 4.07 8.89 -7.24
CA VAL A 222 3.83 8.90 -5.80
C VAL A 222 4.79 9.88 -5.12
N LYS A 223 4.23 10.83 -4.33
CA LYS A 223 5.01 11.88 -3.65
C LYS A 223 4.52 12.06 -2.22
N THR A 224 5.45 12.45 -1.34
CA THR A 224 5.16 12.81 0.06
C THR A 224 4.06 13.86 0.16
N GLY A 225 3.19 13.72 1.14
CA GLY A 225 2.10 14.65 1.43
C GLY A 225 0.81 14.40 0.63
N GLN A 226 0.81 13.46 -0.32
CA GLN A 226 -0.41 13.07 -1.04
C GLN A 226 -1.45 12.49 -0.09
N ARG A 227 -2.72 12.76 -0.38
CA ARG A 227 -3.86 12.17 0.33
C ARG A 227 -3.97 10.69 -0.02
N VAL A 228 -4.27 9.90 0.98
CA VAL A 228 -4.45 8.46 0.84
C VAL A 228 -5.74 8.07 1.54
N SER A 229 -6.55 7.25 0.90
CA SER A 229 -7.63 6.53 1.55
C SER A 229 -7.32 5.03 1.54
N PHE A 230 -7.70 4.34 2.60
CA PHE A 230 -7.54 2.90 2.65
C PHE A 230 -8.68 2.24 3.42
N THR A 231 -8.96 1.00 3.08
CA THR A 231 -9.86 0.11 3.81
C THR A 231 -9.06 -1.06 4.34
N VAL A 232 -9.49 -1.68 5.41
CA VAL A 232 -8.90 -2.92 5.92
C VAL A 232 -9.88 -4.07 5.75
N ASP A 233 -9.38 -5.28 5.49
CA ASP A 233 -10.24 -6.43 5.22
C ASP A 233 -11.21 -6.75 6.37
N ALA A 234 -10.85 -6.37 7.59
CA ALA A 234 -11.71 -6.53 8.77
C ALA A 234 -12.88 -5.52 8.82
N PHE A 235 -12.77 -4.39 8.13
CA PHE A 235 -13.77 -3.31 8.09
C PHE A 235 -13.86 -2.77 6.66
N PRO A 236 -14.48 -3.52 5.72
CA PRO A 236 -14.51 -3.13 4.31
C PRO A 236 -15.36 -1.89 4.02
N ASP A 237 -16.33 -1.60 4.88
CA ASP A 237 -17.23 -0.44 4.75
C ASP A 237 -16.65 0.84 5.41
N ASP A 238 -15.65 0.70 6.28
CA ASP A 238 -14.98 1.84 6.93
C ASP A 238 -13.81 2.33 6.07
N VAL A 239 -13.91 3.56 5.59
CA VAL A 239 -12.82 4.22 4.87
C VAL A 239 -11.98 5.02 5.85
N PHE A 240 -10.71 4.69 5.93
CA PHE A 240 -9.72 5.41 6.73
C PHE A 240 -8.96 6.39 5.84
N GLU A 241 -8.67 7.56 6.38
CA GLU A 241 -7.89 8.57 5.69
C GLU A 241 -6.51 8.71 6.30
N GLY A 242 -5.54 8.94 5.44
CA GLY A 242 -4.15 9.12 5.81
C GLY A 242 -3.41 10.04 4.85
N LYS A 243 -2.15 10.30 5.18
CA LYS A 243 -1.22 11.02 4.31
C LYS A 243 0.02 10.19 4.09
N LEU A 244 0.55 10.24 2.90
CA LEU A 244 1.81 9.63 2.55
C LEU A 244 2.94 10.39 3.24
N LEU A 245 3.70 9.71 4.11
CA LEU A 245 4.80 10.29 4.86
C LEU A 245 6.11 10.20 4.09
N GLU A 246 6.44 9.01 3.60
CA GLU A 246 7.70 8.76 2.90
C GLU A 246 7.59 7.57 1.93
N VAL A 247 8.48 7.53 0.97
CA VAL A 247 8.74 6.38 0.09
C VAL A 247 10.13 5.86 0.41
N ARG A 248 10.23 4.60 0.81
CA ARG A 248 11.53 3.97 1.09
C ARG A 248 12.28 3.72 -0.20
N LEU A 249 13.56 4.13 -0.24
CA LEU A 249 14.39 4.04 -1.44
C LEU A 249 14.82 2.61 -1.77
N GLN A 250 14.87 1.73 -0.77
CA GLN A 250 15.22 0.33 -0.97
C GLN A 250 13.99 -0.46 -1.43
N PRO A 251 14.01 -1.02 -2.65
CA PRO A 251 12.91 -1.84 -3.13
C PRO A 251 12.89 -3.21 -2.45
N THR A 252 11.74 -3.83 -2.44
CA THR A 252 11.54 -5.22 -2.07
C THR A 252 11.21 -6.01 -3.33
N VAL A 253 11.92 -7.10 -3.58
CA VAL A 253 11.66 -7.99 -4.72
C VAL A 253 10.99 -9.26 -4.19
N SER A 254 9.78 -9.53 -4.61
CA SER A 254 9.03 -10.73 -4.27
C SER A 254 8.42 -11.33 -5.54
N ALA A 255 8.64 -12.62 -5.77
CA ALA A 255 8.14 -13.31 -6.96
C ALA A 255 8.43 -12.58 -8.29
N ASN A 256 9.62 -11.99 -8.44
CA ASN A 256 10.06 -11.18 -9.58
C ASN A 256 9.29 -9.86 -9.80
N VAL A 257 8.50 -9.43 -8.81
CA VAL A 257 7.85 -8.12 -8.82
C VAL A 257 8.65 -7.17 -7.91
N VAL A 258 9.02 -6.02 -8.46
CA VAL A 258 9.73 -4.96 -7.73
C VAL A 258 8.72 -3.98 -7.16
N THR A 259 8.70 -3.85 -5.84
CA THR A 259 7.82 -2.91 -5.14
C THR A 259 8.61 -1.99 -4.22
N TYR A 260 8.10 -0.78 -4.03
CA TYR A 260 8.65 0.21 -3.11
C TYR A 260 7.72 0.35 -1.91
N THR A 261 8.28 0.17 -0.71
CA THR A 261 7.51 0.36 0.52
C THR A 261 7.25 1.84 0.75
N THR A 262 5.98 2.18 0.77
CA THR A 262 5.49 3.54 1.00
C THR A 262 4.79 3.61 2.36
N ILE A 263 5.23 4.53 3.21
CA ILE A 263 4.70 4.68 4.57
C ILE A 263 3.59 5.72 4.60
N ILE A 264 2.44 5.31 5.10
CA ILE A 264 1.23 6.11 5.18
C ILE A 264 0.84 6.25 6.65
N ASN A 265 0.58 7.47 7.10
CA ASN A 265 0.05 7.71 8.45
C ASN A 265 -1.38 7.18 8.56
N ALA A 266 -1.66 6.44 9.61
CA ALA A 266 -2.96 5.82 9.89
C ALA A 266 -3.40 6.13 11.33
N PRO A 267 -4.05 7.28 11.59
CA PRO A 267 -4.56 7.61 12.91
C PRO A 267 -5.57 6.57 13.39
N ASN A 268 -5.38 6.03 14.60
CA ASN A 268 -6.19 4.94 15.17
C ASN A 268 -6.76 5.30 16.55
N GLN A 269 -7.40 6.45 16.68
CA GLN A 269 -7.93 6.93 17.95
C GLN A 269 -8.98 5.99 18.56
N GLN A 270 -9.74 5.29 17.73
CA GLN A 270 -10.76 4.34 18.14
C GLN A 270 -10.21 2.92 18.40
N LEU A 271 -8.91 2.69 18.20
CA LEU A 271 -8.24 1.39 18.33
C LEU A 271 -8.86 0.27 17.49
N LYS A 272 -9.53 0.62 16.37
CA LYS A 272 -10.09 -0.33 15.42
C LYS A 272 -8.99 -1.04 14.62
N LEU A 273 -7.96 -0.32 14.22
CA LEU A 273 -6.83 -0.87 13.48
C LEU A 273 -5.94 -1.68 14.42
N LYS A 274 -5.67 -2.92 14.05
CA LYS A 274 -4.76 -3.80 14.78
C LYS A 274 -3.52 -4.09 13.95
N PRO A 275 -2.34 -4.23 14.57
CA PRO A 275 -1.13 -4.65 13.89
C PRO A 275 -1.33 -5.94 13.09
N GLY A 276 -0.82 -5.98 11.86
CA GLY A 276 -0.92 -7.13 10.97
C GLY A 276 -2.16 -7.16 10.07
N MET A 277 -3.11 -6.23 10.20
CA MET A 277 -4.25 -6.15 9.27
C MET A 277 -3.78 -5.79 7.87
N THR A 278 -4.36 -6.46 6.87
CA THR A 278 -4.18 -6.11 5.46
C THR A 278 -5.02 -4.89 5.12
N ALA A 279 -4.42 -3.95 4.40
CA ALA A 279 -5.07 -2.74 3.93
C ALA A 279 -5.05 -2.67 2.41
N ASN A 280 -6.17 -2.25 1.82
CA ASN A 280 -6.32 -1.91 0.41
C ASN A 280 -6.26 -0.39 0.29
N ILE A 281 -5.28 0.12 -0.42
CA ILE A 281 -4.85 1.51 -0.37
C ILE A 281 -5.08 2.17 -1.72
N THR A 282 -5.61 3.39 -1.69
CA THR A 282 -5.77 4.27 -2.85
C THR A 282 -5.02 5.57 -2.59
N ILE A 283 -3.94 5.81 -3.33
CA ILE A 283 -3.12 7.02 -3.26
C ILE A 283 -3.60 7.99 -4.34
N TYR A 284 -3.96 9.20 -3.96
CA TYR A 284 -4.41 10.25 -4.87
C TYR A 284 -3.20 11.04 -5.36
N THR A 285 -2.73 10.71 -6.58
CA THR A 285 -1.50 11.31 -7.13
C THR A 285 -1.74 12.71 -7.67
N LYS A 286 -2.93 12.94 -8.24
CA LYS A 286 -3.40 14.25 -8.71
C LYS A 286 -4.90 14.32 -8.53
N GLU A 287 -5.37 15.43 -7.98
CA GLU A 287 -6.79 15.70 -7.81
C GLU A 287 -7.12 17.09 -8.36
N GLU A 288 -8.22 17.18 -9.07
CA GLU A 288 -8.80 18.45 -9.53
C GLU A 288 -10.25 18.50 -9.13
N ASN A 289 -10.56 19.46 -8.28
CA ASN A 289 -11.92 19.74 -7.86
C ASN A 289 -12.54 20.78 -8.81
N ASN A 290 -13.81 20.61 -9.15
CA ASN A 290 -14.55 21.52 -10.02
C ASN A 290 -14.05 21.54 -11.48
N ALA A 291 -13.65 20.38 -12.00
CA ALA A 291 -13.28 20.19 -13.40
C ALA A 291 -14.53 19.94 -14.26
N LEU A 292 -14.52 20.41 -15.52
CA LEU A 292 -15.54 20.04 -16.49
C LEU A 292 -15.23 18.64 -17.01
N LEU A 293 -16.11 17.68 -16.78
CA LEU A 293 -15.92 16.25 -17.06
C LEU A 293 -16.81 15.79 -18.20
N ILE A 294 -16.29 14.91 -19.01
CA ILE A 294 -17.02 14.17 -20.05
C ILE A 294 -16.64 12.68 -19.96
N SER A 295 -17.51 11.80 -20.45
CA SER A 295 -17.19 10.37 -20.57
C SER A 295 -15.97 10.14 -21.48
N ALA A 296 -15.06 9.24 -21.05
CA ALA A 296 -13.92 8.84 -21.88
C ALA A 296 -14.37 8.18 -23.20
N ARG A 297 -15.60 7.65 -23.27
CA ARG A 297 -16.19 7.10 -24.50
C ARG A 297 -16.40 8.17 -25.55
N ALA A 298 -16.81 9.39 -25.17
CA ALA A 298 -17.04 10.49 -26.08
C ALA A 298 -15.78 10.88 -26.87
N THR A 299 -14.59 10.77 -26.26
CA THR A 299 -13.32 11.05 -26.93
C THR A 299 -12.90 9.98 -27.94
N LYS A 300 -13.40 8.75 -27.76
CA LYS A 300 -13.11 7.57 -28.62
C LYS A 300 -14.19 7.33 -29.68
N PHE A 301 -15.32 8.03 -29.59
CA PHE A 301 -16.44 7.86 -30.52
C PHE A 301 -16.05 8.24 -31.94
N LYS A 302 -16.39 7.35 -32.91
CA LYS A 302 -16.26 7.59 -34.35
C LYS A 302 -17.57 7.25 -35.01
N PRO A 303 -18.21 8.18 -35.72
CA PRO A 303 -19.46 7.92 -36.42
C PRO A 303 -19.22 6.89 -37.52
N ASP A 304 -20.09 5.87 -37.56
CA ASP A 304 -20.11 4.83 -38.58
C ASP A 304 -20.80 5.33 -39.88
N SER A 305 -20.63 4.62 -40.95
CA SER A 305 -21.22 4.94 -42.29
C SER A 305 -22.72 5.13 -42.27
N THR A 306 -23.44 4.43 -41.38
CA THR A 306 -24.89 4.56 -41.16
C THR A 306 -25.27 5.90 -40.52
N ILE A 307 -24.47 6.35 -39.55
CA ILE A 307 -24.62 7.65 -38.87
C ILE A 307 -24.33 8.78 -39.85
N MET A 308 -23.26 8.61 -40.66
CA MET A 308 -22.86 9.57 -41.69
C MET A 308 -23.94 9.81 -42.77
N ARG A 309 -24.83 8.83 -43.01
CA ARG A 309 -25.97 8.98 -43.93
C ARG A 309 -27.18 9.70 -43.30
N LYS A 310 -27.38 9.51 -41.97
CA LYS A 310 -28.52 10.08 -41.25
C LYS A 310 -28.30 11.51 -40.78
N TYR A 311 -27.08 11.84 -40.35
CA TYR A 311 -26.72 13.14 -39.79
C TYR A 311 -25.80 13.93 -40.71
N LYS A 312 -25.99 15.26 -40.74
CA LYS A 312 -25.12 16.17 -41.52
C LYS A 312 -23.82 16.39 -40.74
N ILE A 313 -22.69 15.94 -41.33
CA ILE A 313 -21.39 16.06 -40.70
C ILE A 313 -20.71 17.37 -41.07
N ILE A 314 -20.27 18.13 -40.06
CA ILE A 314 -19.45 19.33 -40.21
C ILE A 314 -18.10 19.05 -39.50
N ASP A 315 -17.01 19.00 -40.30
CA ASP A 315 -15.64 18.91 -39.76
C ASP A 315 -15.00 20.29 -39.83
N GLU A 316 -14.69 20.88 -38.67
CA GLU A 316 -14.07 22.22 -38.56
C GLU A 316 -12.70 22.34 -39.28
N ARG A 317 -12.08 21.23 -39.66
CA ARG A 317 -10.86 21.27 -40.49
C ARG A 317 -11.07 21.70 -41.92
N LYS A 318 -12.27 21.64 -42.45
CA LYS A 318 -12.58 22.09 -43.80
C LYS A 318 -13.23 23.48 -43.79
N LYS A 319 -12.50 24.51 -43.33
CA LYS A 319 -12.85 25.87 -43.74
C LYS A 319 -12.64 25.92 -45.25
N PRO A 320 -13.65 26.34 -46.07
CA PRO A 320 -13.43 26.54 -47.51
C PRO A 320 -12.37 27.61 -47.73
N LYS A 321 -11.37 27.25 -48.50
CA LYS A 321 -10.38 28.19 -49.07
C LYS A 321 -11.14 29.11 -50.03
N GLY A 322 -11.69 30.21 -49.51
CA GLY A 322 -12.47 31.15 -50.25
C GLY A 322 -11.87 32.54 -50.20
N GLN A 323 -11.40 32.98 -51.36
CA GLN A 323 -11.10 34.35 -51.79
C GLN A 323 -9.89 35.04 -51.14
N GLN A 324 -8.74 34.83 -51.78
CA GLN A 324 -7.72 35.84 -51.87
C GLN A 324 -8.24 36.98 -52.78
N THR A 325 -8.62 38.08 -52.20
CA THR A 325 -8.70 39.36 -52.93
C THR A 325 -7.26 39.84 -53.10
N ALA A 326 -6.85 39.90 -54.35
CA ALA A 326 -5.64 40.57 -54.79
C ALA A 326 -5.67 42.03 -54.40
N SER A 327 -4.65 42.54 -53.75
CA SER A 327 -4.33 43.95 -53.68
C SER A 327 -2.82 44.14 -53.73
N ALA A 328 -2.44 45.05 -54.56
CA ALA A 328 -1.20 45.44 -55.18
C ALA A 328 -0.02 45.81 -54.23
N PRO A 329 1.19 45.99 -54.78
CA PRO A 329 2.44 46.09 -54.02
C PRO A 329 2.75 47.51 -53.58
N GLY A 330 3.30 47.68 -52.41
CA GLY A 330 3.70 49.00 -51.94
C GLY A 330 4.54 49.00 -50.68
N THR A 331 5.83 49.25 -50.88
CA THR A 331 6.77 49.99 -50.04
C THR A 331 7.29 49.34 -48.72
N ASN A 332 8.58 49.06 -48.75
CA ASN A 332 9.48 48.88 -47.62
C ASN A 332 9.45 50.07 -46.66
N THR A 333 9.23 49.83 -45.40
CA THR A 333 9.76 50.62 -44.30
C THR A 333 9.83 49.74 -43.06
N ASP A 334 11.04 49.61 -42.54
CA ASP A 334 11.31 49.03 -41.22
C ASP A 334 10.61 49.86 -40.11
N PRO A 335 10.08 49.24 -39.08
CA PRO A 335 9.96 49.89 -37.80
C PRO A 335 10.69 49.11 -36.70
N GLU A 336 11.63 49.78 -36.21
CA GLU A 336 12.12 49.95 -34.85
C GLU A 336 11.47 49.08 -33.72
N LYS A 337 12.37 48.39 -33.03
CA LYS A 337 12.10 47.64 -31.80
C LYS A 337 11.53 48.57 -30.68
N THR A 338 10.29 48.42 -30.36
CA THR A 338 9.72 48.88 -29.06
C THR A 338 9.44 47.68 -28.17
N ASN A 339 10.25 47.57 -27.15
CA ASN A 339 10.05 46.66 -26.02
C ASN A 339 8.83 47.06 -25.20
N GLY A 340 7.69 46.45 -25.45
CA GLY A 340 6.54 46.44 -24.57
C GLY A 340 6.56 45.19 -23.69
N LYS A 341 7.11 45.27 -22.48
CA LYS A 341 6.92 44.26 -21.41
C LYS A 341 5.44 44.22 -21.03
N MET A 342 4.67 43.38 -21.64
CA MET A 342 3.36 42.99 -21.12
C MET A 342 3.59 41.84 -20.12
N SER A 343 3.25 42.12 -18.86
CA SER A 343 3.20 41.18 -17.75
C SER A 343 2.36 39.96 -18.13
N ARG A 344 3.01 38.84 -18.35
CA ARG A 344 2.38 37.51 -18.38
C ARG A 344 2.42 36.91 -16.97
N ASP A 345 1.58 37.41 -16.09
CA ASP A 345 1.05 36.68 -14.97
C ASP A 345 -0.13 35.85 -15.48
N SER A 346 0.14 34.69 -16.03
CA SER A 346 -0.82 33.65 -16.27
C SER A 346 -0.16 32.36 -15.84
N LEU A 347 -0.68 31.77 -14.77
CA LEU A 347 -0.51 30.41 -14.28
C LEU A 347 0.17 29.51 -15.32
N ALA A 348 1.40 29.14 -15.07
CA ALA A 348 2.17 28.20 -15.88
C ALA A 348 1.51 26.81 -15.75
N ILE A 349 0.48 26.58 -16.55
CA ILE A 349 -0.03 25.23 -16.79
C ILE A 349 1.07 24.51 -17.57
N ASP A 350 1.63 23.49 -16.95
CA ASP A 350 2.63 22.60 -17.55
C ASP A 350 2.13 22.09 -18.91
N SER A 351 2.57 22.73 -19.98
CA SER A 351 2.12 22.49 -21.36
C SER A 351 2.46 21.11 -21.88
N SER A 352 3.29 20.34 -21.15
CA SER A 352 3.74 18.99 -21.54
C SER A 352 2.66 17.90 -21.35
N LYS A 353 1.57 18.20 -20.61
CA LYS A 353 0.52 17.24 -20.23
C LYS A 353 -0.83 17.47 -20.89
N ILE A 354 -0.95 18.50 -21.75
CA ILE A 354 -2.19 18.80 -22.46
C ILE A 354 -2.32 17.88 -23.67
N LYS A 355 -3.22 16.92 -23.59
CA LYS A 355 -3.57 16.06 -24.73
C LYS A 355 -4.63 16.75 -25.58
N ARG A 356 -4.59 16.57 -26.89
CA ARG A 356 -5.63 17.02 -27.82
C ARG A 356 -6.53 15.82 -28.16
N ALA A 357 -7.81 15.96 -27.90
CA ALA A 357 -8.83 15.00 -28.28
C ALA A 357 -9.87 15.64 -29.19
N SER A 358 -10.73 14.87 -29.81
CA SER A 358 -11.85 15.38 -30.59
C SER A 358 -13.13 14.68 -30.12
N VAL A 359 -14.20 15.46 -29.99
CA VAL A 359 -15.52 14.99 -29.63
C VAL A 359 -16.52 15.37 -30.71
N TRP A 360 -17.64 14.68 -30.73
CA TRP A 360 -18.75 14.97 -31.65
C TRP A 360 -19.89 15.61 -30.87
N ILE A 361 -20.30 16.78 -31.29
CA ILE A 361 -21.41 17.54 -30.69
C ILE A 361 -22.62 17.38 -31.57
N LEU A 362 -23.74 17.04 -30.98
CA LEU A 362 -25.02 16.93 -31.65
C LEU A 362 -25.79 18.26 -31.50
N ASN A 363 -26.05 18.92 -32.64
CA ASN A 363 -26.92 20.10 -32.70
C ASN A 363 -28.11 19.76 -33.62
N GLY A 364 -29.22 19.29 -33.03
CA GLY A 364 -30.38 18.81 -33.77
C GLY A 364 -30.03 17.65 -34.71
N ASN A 365 -29.99 17.85 -36.01
CA ASN A 365 -29.63 16.82 -37.00
C ASN A 365 -28.19 16.95 -37.58
N THR A 366 -27.35 17.75 -36.91
CA THR A 366 -25.99 18.04 -37.37
C THR A 366 -24.98 17.56 -36.34
N LEU A 367 -24.01 16.77 -36.80
CA LEU A 367 -22.87 16.33 -36.01
C LEU A 367 -21.64 17.20 -36.32
N THR A 368 -21.18 17.95 -35.36
CA THR A 368 -20.01 18.83 -35.50
C THR A 368 -18.82 18.21 -34.74
N ARG A 369 -17.72 18.01 -35.45
CA ARG A 369 -16.48 17.57 -34.83
C ARG A 369 -15.77 18.77 -34.24
N ARG A 370 -15.56 18.76 -32.90
CA ARG A 370 -14.85 19.80 -32.18
C ARG A 370 -13.57 19.25 -31.53
N PHE A 371 -12.49 20.03 -31.64
CA PHE A 371 -11.23 19.70 -30.99
C PHE A 371 -11.21 20.33 -29.59
N ILE A 372 -10.87 19.50 -28.59
CA ILE A 372 -10.79 19.87 -27.19
C ILE A 372 -9.39 19.66 -26.65
N ARG A 373 -9.05 20.40 -25.60
CA ARG A 373 -7.87 20.14 -24.79
C ARG A 373 -8.29 19.39 -23.54
N THR A 374 -7.67 18.26 -23.30
CA THR A 374 -7.97 17.39 -22.15
C THR A 374 -6.82 17.42 -21.15
N GLY A 375 -7.17 17.34 -19.86
CA GLY A 375 -6.25 17.23 -18.74
C GLY A 375 -6.19 15.80 -18.18
N LEU A 376 -6.66 15.66 -16.94
CA LEU A 376 -6.68 14.36 -16.22
C LEU A 376 -7.69 13.40 -16.85
N GLU A 377 -7.39 12.10 -16.75
CA GLU A 377 -8.24 11.01 -17.23
C GLU A 377 -8.16 9.87 -16.21
N ASP A 378 -9.31 9.41 -15.71
CA ASP A 378 -9.41 8.31 -14.72
C ASP A 378 -9.84 6.96 -15.33
N GLY A 379 -9.90 6.89 -16.69
CA GLY A 379 -10.38 5.73 -17.45
C GLY A 379 -11.89 5.72 -17.72
N THR A 380 -12.69 6.38 -16.91
CA THR A 380 -14.15 6.54 -17.08
C THR A 380 -14.52 7.94 -17.55
N GLN A 381 -13.87 8.95 -17.00
CA GLN A 381 -14.08 10.36 -17.28
C GLN A 381 -12.78 11.04 -17.73
N VAL A 382 -12.94 12.16 -18.43
CA VAL A 382 -11.84 12.98 -18.94
C VAL A 382 -12.13 14.43 -18.61
N GLN A 383 -11.14 15.10 -18.01
CA GLN A 383 -11.19 16.53 -17.75
C GLN A 383 -11.07 17.31 -19.06
N VAL A 384 -11.95 18.28 -19.28
CA VAL A 384 -11.90 19.22 -20.38
C VAL A 384 -11.36 20.56 -19.90
N LEU A 385 -10.19 20.95 -20.41
CA LEU A 385 -9.56 22.22 -20.07
C LEU A 385 -10.07 23.38 -20.95
N SER A 386 -10.42 23.08 -22.22
CA SER A 386 -10.96 24.08 -23.13
C SER A 386 -11.60 23.42 -24.36
N GLY A 387 -12.54 24.13 -24.98
CA GLY A 387 -13.17 23.73 -26.25
C GLY A 387 -14.61 23.26 -26.10
N LEU A 388 -15.17 23.15 -24.89
CA LEU A 388 -16.57 22.79 -24.64
C LEU A 388 -17.22 23.76 -23.66
N THR A 389 -18.54 23.88 -23.80
CA THR A 389 -19.41 24.59 -22.85
C THR A 389 -20.29 23.59 -22.12
N PRO A 390 -20.80 23.91 -20.91
CA PRO A 390 -21.66 23.01 -20.14
C PRO A 390 -22.97 22.61 -20.84
N ASN A 391 -23.38 23.37 -21.87
CA ASN A 391 -24.62 23.16 -22.61
C ASN A 391 -24.44 22.33 -23.90
N ASP A 392 -23.22 21.99 -24.29
CA ASP A 392 -22.93 21.21 -25.47
C ASP A 392 -23.42 19.75 -25.28
N GLU A 393 -24.17 19.19 -26.23
CA GLU A 393 -24.58 17.78 -26.21
C GLU A 393 -23.53 16.93 -26.95
N ILE A 394 -22.77 16.15 -26.19
CA ILE A 394 -21.67 15.34 -26.71
C ILE A 394 -22.14 13.92 -26.94
N VAL A 395 -21.81 13.35 -28.07
CA VAL A 395 -22.12 11.97 -28.41
C VAL A 395 -21.11 11.02 -27.73
N ASP A 396 -21.60 10.14 -26.87
CA ASP A 396 -20.79 9.12 -26.18
C ASP A 396 -20.99 7.70 -26.73
N GLY A 397 -22.05 7.49 -27.54
CA GLY A 397 -22.36 6.17 -28.08
C GLY A 397 -23.53 6.13 -29.07
N VAL A 398 -23.90 4.92 -29.45
CA VAL A 398 -25.02 4.62 -30.32
C VAL A 398 -26.03 3.77 -29.55
N GLN A 399 -27.26 4.22 -29.48
CA GLN A 399 -28.36 3.47 -28.88
C GLN A 399 -29.30 2.99 -29.98
N GLN A 400 -29.54 1.70 -30.06
CA GLN A 400 -30.58 1.17 -30.98
C GLN A 400 -31.98 1.44 -30.40
N ALA A 401 -32.78 2.24 -31.10
CA ALA A 401 -34.17 2.47 -30.72
C ALA A 401 -34.93 1.14 -30.84
N GLY A 402 -35.30 0.57 -29.72
CA GLY A 402 -36.12 -0.68 -29.69
C GLY A 402 -35.80 -1.65 -28.56
N VAL A 403 -34.65 -1.53 -27.93
CA VAL A 403 -34.35 -2.33 -26.73
C VAL A 403 -34.62 -1.47 -25.50
N LYS A 404 -35.86 -1.52 -24.99
CA LYS A 404 -36.13 -1.07 -23.61
C LYS A 404 -35.15 -1.84 -22.72
N ALA A 405 -34.31 -1.15 -22.01
CA ALA A 405 -33.46 -1.74 -20.98
C ALA A 405 -34.37 -2.42 -19.96
N ASN A 406 -34.50 -3.72 -20.10
CA ASN A 406 -35.20 -4.55 -19.14
C ASN A 406 -34.21 -4.70 -17.96
N SER A 407 -34.42 -3.89 -16.93
CA SER A 407 -33.64 -3.91 -15.67
C SER A 407 -34.02 -5.13 -14.81
N ASN A 408 -34.00 -6.32 -15.40
CA ASN A 408 -33.97 -7.58 -14.67
C ASN A 408 -32.62 -8.23 -14.88
N ASN A 409 -31.68 -7.78 -14.07
CA ASN A 409 -30.33 -8.30 -13.98
C ASN A 409 -30.34 -9.64 -13.23
N ASN A 410 -30.77 -10.72 -13.94
CA ASN A 410 -30.40 -12.08 -13.58
C ASN A 410 -29.35 -12.56 -14.59
N GLN A 411 -28.15 -11.97 -14.52
CA GLN A 411 -26.97 -12.51 -15.19
C GLN A 411 -26.57 -13.81 -14.49
N ARG A 412 -27.07 -14.93 -14.99
CA ARG A 412 -26.48 -16.23 -14.68
C ARG A 412 -25.12 -16.29 -15.36
N SER A 413 -24.09 -16.45 -14.56
CA SER A 413 -22.72 -16.65 -15.00
C SER A 413 -22.64 -17.86 -15.96
N PRO A 414 -21.94 -17.76 -17.14
CA PRO A 414 -21.77 -18.87 -18.06
C PRO A 414 -20.99 -20.08 -17.50
N PHE A 415 -20.43 -19.96 -16.31
CA PHE A 415 -19.59 -20.97 -15.67
C PHE A 415 -20.24 -21.74 -14.51
N MET A 416 -21.57 -21.64 -14.31
CA MET A 416 -22.23 -22.50 -13.32
C MET A 416 -22.67 -23.83 -13.97
N PRO A 417 -22.22 -24.98 -13.44
CA PRO A 417 -22.67 -26.28 -13.94
C PRO A 417 -24.18 -26.46 -13.68
N GLN A 418 -24.89 -26.87 -14.72
CA GLN A 418 -26.34 -27.17 -14.69
C GLN A 418 -26.61 -28.30 -13.68
N ARG A 419 -27.28 -27.99 -12.58
CA ARG A 419 -27.94 -29.00 -11.76
C ARG A 419 -29.14 -29.55 -12.56
N ARG A 420 -29.04 -30.77 -13.04
CA ARG A 420 -30.15 -31.55 -13.57
C ARG A 420 -31.19 -31.74 -12.45
N SER A 421 -32.37 -31.22 -12.63
CA SER A 421 -33.56 -31.56 -11.84
C SER A 421 -33.95 -32.97 -12.19
N GLY A 422 -33.58 -33.95 -11.38
CA GLY A 422 -34.07 -35.30 -11.42
C GLY A 422 -35.46 -35.36 -10.81
N GLN A 423 -36.41 -35.70 -11.64
CA GLN A 423 -37.80 -35.98 -11.31
C GLN A 423 -37.85 -37.31 -10.55
N GLY A 424 -38.64 -37.36 -9.46
CA GLY A 424 -38.74 -38.50 -8.57
C GLY A 424 -39.45 -39.70 -9.20
N ASN A 425 -39.18 -40.86 -8.67
CA ASN A 425 -40.26 -41.75 -8.19
C ASN A 425 -39.71 -43.00 -7.50
N ASN A 426 -40.43 -43.36 -6.44
CA ASN A 426 -40.67 -44.69 -5.85
C ASN A 426 -39.59 -45.44 -5.05
N ARG A 427 -39.92 -45.55 -3.76
CA ARG A 427 -39.58 -46.67 -2.85
C ARG A 427 -39.92 -48.05 -3.45
N PRO A 428 -39.29 -49.17 -3.00
CA PRO A 428 -39.68 -49.75 -1.73
C PRO A 428 -38.53 -50.35 -0.86
N THR A 429 -38.84 -50.41 0.42
CA THR A 429 -38.41 -51.29 1.53
C THR A 429 -37.67 -52.59 1.22
N GLY A 430 -36.61 -52.89 1.98
CA GLY A 430 -35.99 -54.19 2.08
C GLY A 430 -34.90 -54.25 3.17
N SER A 431 -35.26 -54.92 4.24
CA SER A 431 -34.48 -55.33 5.41
C SER A 431 -33.25 -56.21 5.13
N GLY A 432 -32.24 -56.19 6.00
CA GLY A 432 -31.19 -57.20 6.09
C GLY A 432 -29.90 -56.68 6.74
N GLN A 433 -29.72 -56.77 7.95
CA GLN A 433 -29.00 -57.60 8.95
C GLN A 433 -27.61 -58.12 8.52
N GLY A 434 -26.66 -57.96 9.39
CA GLY A 434 -25.39 -58.73 9.56
C GLY A 434 -24.15 -57.89 9.27
N GLY A 435 -23.26 -57.65 10.18
CA GLY A 435 -22.58 -58.51 11.14
C GLY A 435 -21.09 -58.39 10.90
N GLY A 436 -20.35 -58.02 11.88
CA GLY A 436 -19.09 -58.64 12.17
C GLY A 436 -17.79 -58.02 11.65
N ASN A 437 -17.02 -57.59 12.53
CA ASN A 437 -15.68 -57.95 12.98
C ASN A 437 -14.51 -56.98 12.71
N ARG A 438 -13.92 -56.52 13.80
CA ARG A 438 -12.49 -56.17 13.99
C ARG A 438 -11.60 -57.42 13.79
N PRO A 439 -10.26 -57.37 13.76
CA PRO A 439 -9.30 -56.36 14.26
C PRO A 439 -8.04 -56.20 13.39
N GLY A 440 -7.20 -55.28 13.82
CA GLY A 440 -5.82 -55.20 13.36
C GLY A 440 -5.28 -53.77 13.61
#